data_c0a7c2e3570ead373acf3de52251a651
#
_entry.id   c0a7c2e3570ead373acf3de52251a651
#
_cell.length_a   1.000
_cell.length_b   1.000
_cell.length_c   1.000
_cell.angle_alpha   90.00
_cell.angle_beta   90.00
_cell.angle_gamma   90.00
#
_symmetry.space_group_name_H-M   'P 1'
#
loop_
_entity.id
_entity.type
_entity.pdbx_description
1 polymer ?
#
loop_
_entity_poly.entity_id
_entity_poly.type
_entity_poly.pdbx_seq_one_letter_code
_entity_poly.pdbx_strand_id
1 'polypeptide(L)'
;MAWYPGATTYELQPESDGQPAIRPTQFIMHSIAAPWTARRIYEYWRDSSDLESHFGLGYRGDLGQYIGTETRADANYKANRRPDGTGAVSIETASNLQHTDPWTAEQVEKLIALGSWLHHRHGIPLRVCRSASDPGYGYHRLHADWAVSGTACPGDARVRQFKNVVFPGIVARATGQSPPQEDPDMPSMLNESNTVDVALRSGVWTGLAFTDAVLHSGPRRHSTLVHLLFADTTHKEARIEGRFYLTDTAGENPSAYLAVTRKGPGGHQFQCAADVPKGRHLRFEVRATTPDGSSVRLLHRVVSGPYWVL
;
A
#
# COMPACT_ATOMS: atom_id res chain seq x y z
N MET A 1 -20.21 1.11 -25.52
CA MET A 1 -18.88 1.15 -24.85
C MET A 1 -18.64 2.51 -24.23
N ALA A 2 -18.21 2.58 -22.97
CA ALA A 2 -17.89 3.87 -22.34
C ALA A 2 -16.38 4.05 -22.20
N TRP A 3 -15.89 5.19 -22.68
CA TRP A 3 -14.51 5.61 -22.62
C TRP A 3 -14.38 6.79 -21.67
N TYR A 4 -13.37 6.75 -20.79
CA TYR A 4 -13.12 7.81 -19.81
C TYR A 4 -12.36 8.97 -20.46
N PRO A 5 -12.91 10.20 -20.46
CA PRO A 5 -12.26 11.34 -21.15
C PRO A 5 -10.90 11.74 -20.57
N GLY A 6 -10.59 11.31 -19.31
CA GLY A 6 -9.35 11.59 -18.64
C GLY A 6 -8.22 10.56 -18.90
N ALA A 7 -8.46 9.57 -19.78
CA ALA A 7 -7.49 8.57 -20.18
C ALA A 7 -7.09 8.71 -21.65
N THR A 8 -5.86 8.34 -21.98
CA THR A 8 -5.44 8.13 -23.38
C THR A 8 -6.00 6.79 -23.84
N THR A 9 -6.71 6.78 -24.97
CA THR A 9 -7.23 5.54 -25.55
C THR A 9 -6.12 4.77 -26.26
N TYR A 10 -5.89 3.53 -25.81
CA TYR A 10 -5.03 2.52 -26.42
C TYR A 10 -5.88 1.24 -26.59
N GLU A 11 -6.79 1.25 -27.56
CA GLU A 11 -7.74 0.15 -27.71
C GLU A 11 -7.07 -1.18 -28.03
N LEU A 12 -7.35 -2.20 -27.21
CA LEU A 12 -6.92 -3.57 -27.46
C LEU A 12 -7.88 -4.25 -28.43
N GLN A 13 -7.36 -4.69 -29.54
CA GLN A 13 -8.09 -5.44 -30.55
C GLN A 13 -7.45 -6.83 -30.74
N PRO A 14 -8.23 -7.92 -30.89
CA PRO A 14 -9.71 -7.94 -31.05
C PRO A 14 -10.51 -7.96 -29.73
N GLU A 15 -9.88 -7.90 -28.55
CA GLU A 15 -10.51 -8.10 -27.24
C GLU A 15 -11.66 -7.10 -27.00
N SER A 16 -11.44 -5.83 -27.35
CA SER A 16 -12.45 -4.78 -27.18
C SER A 16 -13.77 -5.06 -27.94
N ASP A 17 -13.67 -5.70 -29.10
CA ASP A 17 -14.83 -6.05 -29.92
C ASP A 17 -15.35 -7.49 -29.65
N GLY A 18 -14.44 -8.41 -29.29
CA GLY A 18 -14.75 -9.83 -29.13
C GLY A 18 -15.29 -10.21 -27.75
N GLN A 19 -14.96 -9.45 -26.70
CA GLN A 19 -15.38 -9.74 -25.34
C GLN A 19 -16.87 -9.39 -25.11
N PRO A 20 -17.57 -10.18 -24.28
CA PRO A 20 -19.00 -9.94 -24.03
C PRO A 20 -19.22 -8.66 -23.23
N ALA A 21 -20.38 -8.04 -23.44
CA ALA A 21 -20.80 -6.86 -22.68
C ALA A 21 -20.99 -7.19 -21.20
N ILE A 22 -20.71 -6.20 -20.36
CA ILE A 22 -20.99 -6.20 -18.92
C ILE A 22 -21.77 -4.95 -18.51
N ARG A 23 -22.48 -5.05 -17.40
CA ARG A 23 -22.98 -3.91 -16.64
C ARG A 23 -22.03 -3.67 -15.45
N PRO A 24 -21.23 -2.60 -15.46
CA PRO A 24 -20.26 -2.32 -14.40
C PRO A 24 -20.95 -2.12 -13.05
N THR A 25 -20.51 -2.88 -12.04
CA THR A 25 -21.01 -2.75 -10.66
C THR A 25 -19.90 -2.64 -9.64
N GLN A 26 -18.65 -2.89 -10.05
CA GLN A 26 -17.49 -2.85 -9.18
C GLN A 26 -16.33 -2.15 -9.87
N PHE A 27 -15.44 -1.55 -9.05
CA PHE A 27 -14.13 -1.07 -9.48
C PHE A 27 -13.05 -1.71 -8.63
N ILE A 28 -12.16 -2.48 -9.25
CA ILE A 28 -11.12 -3.28 -8.57
C ILE A 28 -9.74 -2.77 -8.99
N MET A 29 -8.92 -2.43 -7.99
CA MET A 29 -7.60 -1.85 -8.17
C MET A 29 -6.50 -2.91 -7.99
N HIS A 30 -5.55 -2.92 -8.92
CA HIS A 30 -4.44 -3.85 -9.00
C HIS A 30 -3.09 -3.13 -8.99
N SER A 31 -2.01 -3.91 -8.89
CA SER A 31 -0.65 -3.49 -9.19
C SER A 31 0.02 -4.50 -10.11
N ILE A 32 0.64 -4.01 -11.18
CA ILE A 32 1.18 -4.84 -12.27
C ILE A 32 2.55 -5.48 -11.94
N ALA A 33 3.12 -5.24 -10.75
CA ALA A 33 4.47 -5.69 -10.37
C ALA A 33 5.58 -5.23 -11.35
N ALA A 34 5.41 -4.06 -11.95
CA ALA A 34 6.37 -3.49 -12.89
C ALA A 34 6.27 -1.96 -12.91
N PRO A 35 7.39 -1.22 -13.08
CA PRO A 35 7.41 0.24 -13.14
C PRO A 35 7.04 0.76 -14.54
N TRP A 36 5.97 0.24 -15.12
CA TRP A 36 5.60 0.49 -16.51
C TRP A 36 4.73 1.73 -16.66
N THR A 37 4.85 2.40 -17.83
CA THR A 37 3.89 3.42 -18.27
C THR A 37 2.60 2.76 -18.78
N ALA A 38 1.52 3.53 -18.83
CA ALA A 38 0.26 3.05 -19.40
C ALA A 38 0.45 2.51 -20.84
N ARG A 39 1.28 3.17 -21.66
CA ARG A 39 1.61 2.69 -23.01
C ARG A 39 2.35 1.35 -22.98
N ARG A 40 3.31 1.17 -22.05
CA ARG A 40 4.05 -0.10 -21.94
C ARG A 40 3.15 -1.26 -21.51
N ILE A 41 2.16 -0.98 -20.65
CA ILE A 41 1.13 -1.95 -20.25
C ILE A 41 0.30 -2.36 -21.47
N TYR A 42 -0.14 -1.40 -22.30
CA TYR A 42 -0.83 -1.66 -23.56
C TYR A 42 0.00 -2.56 -24.49
N GLU A 43 1.26 -2.22 -24.73
CA GLU A 43 2.17 -3.00 -25.61
C GLU A 43 2.35 -4.43 -25.12
N TYR A 44 2.36 -4.65 -23.79
CA TYR A 44 2.45 -5.98 -23.21
C TYR A 44 1.19 -6.81 -23.49
N TRP A 45 -0.01 -6.25 -23.30
CA TRP A 45 -1.25 -6.98 -23.52
C TRP A 45 -1.61 -7.12 -25.00
N ARG A 46 -1.29 -6.16 -25.84
CA ARG A 46 -1.47 -6.27 -27.31
C ARG A 46 -0.79 -7.49 -27.89
N ASP A 47 0.36 -7.87 -27.32
CA ASP A 47 1.19 -8.98 -27.79
C ASP A 47 1.01 -10.26 -26.94
N SER A 48 0.08 -10.26 -25.98
CA SER A 48 -0.26 -11.41 -25.12
C SER A 48 -1.77 -11.53 -24.96
N SER A 49 -2.28 -12.72 -24.67
CA SER A 49 -3.71 -12.95 -24.39
C SER A 49 -3.95 -13.19 -22.90
N ASP A 50 -5.15 -12.85 -22.44
CA ASP A 50 -5.80 -13.41 -21.25
C ASP A 50 -5.49 -12.81 -19.87
N LEU A 51 -5.18 -11.55 -19.68
CA LEU A 51 -5.11 -10.94 -18.33
C LEU A 51 -5.30 -9.42 -18.34
N GLU A 52 -5.84 -8.88 -19.39
CA GLU A 52 -5.97 -7.42 -19.58
C GLU A 52 -6.95 -6.79 -18.58
N SER A 53 -6.63 -5.57 -18.18
CA SER A 53 -7.51 -4.66 -17.46
C SER A 53 -8.14 -3.63 -18.38
N HIS A 54 -9.20 -2.97 -17.92
CA HIS A 54 -9.78 -1.83 -18.64
C HIS A 54 -8.81 -0.66 -18.71
N PHE A 55 -8.01 -0.46 -17.64
CA PHE A 55 -7.12 0.69 -17.49
C PHE A 55 -5.72 0.27 -17.04
N GLY A 56 -4.73 1.11 -17.40
CA GLY A 56 -3.39 1.07 -16.84
C GLY A 56 -2.92 2.45 -16.44
N LEU A 57 -2.21 2.54 -15.31
CA LEU A 57 -1.79 3.80 -14.71
C LEU A 57 -0.30 3.75 -14.35
N GLY A 58 0.52 4.54 -15.04
CA GLY A 58 1.93 4.69 -14.75
C GLY A 58 2.20 5.54 -13.50
N TYR A 59 3.44 5.52 -13.00
CA TYR A 59 3.83 6.27 -11.79
C TYR A 59 3.63 7.78 -11.89
N ARG A 60 3.71 8.35 -13.10
CA ARG A 60 3.57 9.79 -13.34
C ARG A 60 2.13 10.23 -13.60
N GLY A 61 1.16 9.34 -13.33
CA GLY A 61 -0.24 9.63 -13.57
C GLY A 61 -0.65 9.53 -15.05
N ASP A 62 0.20 8.97 -15.91
CA ASP A 62 -0.16 8.61 -17.27
C ASP A 62 -1.20 7.48 -17.23
N LEU A 63 -2.42 7.78 -17.62
CA LEU A 63 -3.58 6.87 -17.58
C LEU A 63 -3.96 6.46 -19.00
N GLY A 64 -3.96 5.17 -19.25
CA GLY A 64 -4.46 4.56 -20.50
C GLY A 64 -5.77 3.80 -20.27
N GLN A 65 -6.62 3.78 -21.27
CA GLN A 65 -7.78 2.90 -21.34
C GLN A 65 -7.64 1.97 -22.54
N TYR A 66 -7.88 0.68 -22.32
CA TYR A 66 -7.63 -0.39 -23.31
C TYR A 66 -8.91 -1.08 -23.78
N ILE A 67 -9.89 -1.18 -22.89
CA ILE A 67 -11.20 -1.80 -23.14
C ILE A 67 -12.27 -0.84 -22.61
N GLY A 68 -13.36 -0.69 -23.33
CA GLY A 68 -14.52 0.09 -22.88
C GLY A 68 -15.11 -0.49 -21.60
N THR A 69 -15.48 0.35 -20.63
CA THR A 69 -15.93 -0.12 -19.29
C THR A 69 -17.21 -0.97 -19.31
N GLU A 70 -17.95 -0.98 -20.39
CA GLU A 70 -19.16 -1.81 -20.60
C GLU A 70 -18.86 -3.13 -21.33
N THR A 71 -17.59 -3.43 -21.57
CA THR A 71 -17.08 -4.68 -22.15
C THR A 71 -16.27 -5.41 -21.07
N ARG A 72 -16.27 -6.74 -21.06
CA ARG A 72 -15.49 -7.55 -20.13
C ARG A 72 -13.99 -7.29 -20.35
N ALA A 73 -13.23 -7.27 -19.25
CA ALA A 73 -11.78 -7.47 -19.21
C ALA A 73 -11.45 -8.63 -18.25
N ASP A 74 -10.23 -9.19 -18.29
CA ASP A 74 -9.95 -10.48 -17.70
C ASP A 74 -9.16 -10.48 -16.37
N ALA A 75 -8.91 -9.31 -15.79
CA ALA A 75 -8.07 -9.16 -14.58
C ALA A 75 -8.70 -9.61 -13.25
N ASN A 76 -10.01 -9.89 -13.18
CA ASN A 76 -10.72 -10.11 -11.91
C ASN A 76 -11.35 -11.50 -11.77
N TYR A 77 -10.89 -12.49 -12.51
CA TYR A 77 -11.39 -13.88 -12.48
C TYR A 77 -12.94 -13.95 -12.52
N LYS A 78 -13.60 -14.46 -11.45
CA LYS A 78 -15.06 -14.59 -11.39
C LYS A 78 -15.81 -13.26 -11.41
N ALA A 79 -15.16 -12.15 -11.11
CA ALA A 79 -15.76 -10.83 -11.16
C ALA A 79 -15.70 -10.17 -12.54
N ASN A 80 -14.95 -10.73 -13.49
CA ASN A 80 -14.89 -10.19 -14.86
C ASN A 80 -16.28 -10.05 -15.48
N ARG A 81 -17.07 -11.11 -15.39
CA ARG A 81 -18.49 -11.13 -15.80
C ARG A 81 -19.25 -12.22 -15.04
N ARG A 82 -20.37 -11.87 -14.47
CA ARG A 82 -21.27 -12.78 -13.74
C ARG A 82 -22.42 -13.26 -14.62
N PRO A 83 -23.13 -14.35 -14.21
CA PRO A 83 -24.27 -14.87 -14.98
C PRO A 83 -25.43 -13.85 -15.20
N ASP A 84 -25.57 -12.89 -14.29
CA ASP A 84 -26.56 -11.81 -14.39
C ASP A 84 -26.13 -10.65 -15.31
N GLY A 85 -25.00 -10.79 -15.99
CA GLY A 85 -24.42 -9.79 -16.87
C GLY A 85 -23.69 -8.65 -16.17
N THR A 86 -23.61 -8.64 -14.83
CA THR A 86 -22.77 -7.67 -14.10
C THR A 86 -21.30 -8.04 -14.20
N GLY A 87 -20.42 -7.04 -14.03
CA GLY A 87 -18.98 -7.24 -14.04
C GLY A 87 -18.23 -6.13 -13.33
N ALA A 88 -16.94 -6.37 -13.16
CA ALA A 88 -16.02 -5.41 -12.55
C ALA A 88 -15.19 -4.67 -13.60
N VAL A 89 -15.08 -3.36 -13.44
CA VAL A 89 -14.03 -2.56 -14.08
C VAL A 89 -12.73 -2.74 -13.30
N SER A 90 -11.61 -2.88 -14.00
CA SER A 90 -10.28 -3.10 -13.43
C SER A 90 -9.28 -2.05 -13.88
N ILE A 91 -8.29 -1.78 -13.02
CA ILE A 91 -7.14 -0.95 -13.32
C ILE A 91 -5.86 -1.58 -12.79
N GLU A 92 -4.86 -1.71 -13.66
CA GLU A 92 -3.49 -2.05 -13.26
C GLU A 92 -2.67 -0.80 -13.02
N THR A 93 -1.99 -0.72 -11.89
CA THR A 93 -1.17 0.43 -11.55
C THR A 93 0.31 0.04 -11.50
N ALA A 94 1.19 0.86 -12.05
CA ALA A 94 2.64 0.67 -11.97
C ALA A 94 3.08 0.52 -10.51
N SER A 95 3.97 -0.43 -10.25
CA SER A 95 4.51 -0.74 -8.94
C SER A 95 5.95 -1.22 -9.04
N ASN A 96 6.65 -1.33 -7.90
CA ASN A 96 7.86 -2.13 -7.86
C ASN A 96 7.54 -3.62 -8.06
N LEU A 97 8.57 -4.44 -8.29
CA LEU A 97 8.40 -5.87 -8.57
C LEU A 97 7.79 -6.68 -7.41
N GLN A 98 7.80 -6.15 -6.19
CA GLN A 98 7.35 -6.83 -4.98
C GLN A 98 6.00 -6.29 -4.44
N HIS A 99 5.37 -5.33 -5.12
CA HIS A 99 4.15 -4.65 -4.67
C HIS A 99 4.27 -4.01 -3.27
N THR A 100 5.45 -3.54 -2.88
CA THR A 100 5.68 -2.97 -1.54
C THR A 100 5.58 -1.45 -1.49
N ASP A 101 5.67 -0.79 -2.64
CA ASP A 101 5.58 0.66 -2.76
C ASP A 101 4.14 1.18 -2.67
N PRO A 102 3.93 2.36 -2.09
CA PRO A 102 2.64 3.05 -2.15
C PRO A 102 2.36 3.59 -3.56
N TRP A 103 1.11 3.95 -3.83
CA TRP A 103 0.79 4.78 -4.98
C TRP A 103 1.42 6.17 -4.83
N THR A 104 1.92 6.72 -5.93
CA THR A 104 2.38 8.13 -5.97
C THR A 104 1.21 9.09 -5.82
N ALA A 105 1.49 10.36 -5.54
CA ALA A 105 0.45 11.39 -5.45
C ALA A 105 -0.33 11.51 -6.78
N GLU A 106 0.37 11.40 -7.91
CA GLU A 106 -0.22 11.45 -9.24
C GLU A 106 -1.12 10.24 -9.52
N GLN A 107 -0.71 9.04 -9.08
CA GLN A 107 -1.56 7.84 -9.18
C GLN A 107 -2.81 7.96 -8.29
N VAL A 108 -2.67 8.43 -7.06
CA VAL A 108 -3.80 8.67 -6.13
C VAL A 108 -4.82 9.61 -6.76
N GLU A 109 -4.38 10.75 -7.30
CA GLU A 109 -5.27 11.72 -7.95
C GLU A 109 -6.03 11.11 -9.13
N LYS A 110 -5.36 10.32 -9.97
CA LYS A 110 -6.00 9.64 -11.11
C LYS A 110 -6.99 8.57 -10.69
N LEU A 111 -6.66 7.79 -9.65
CA LEU A 111 -7.57 6.78 -9.09
C LEU A 111 -8.84 7.41 -8.51
N ILE A 112 -8.70 8.53 -7.80
CA ILE A 112 -9.83 9.29 -7.25
C ILE A 112 -10.72 9.84 -8.37
N ALA A 113 -10.11 10.46 -9.39
CA ALA A 113 -10.85 11.02 -10.53
C ALA A 113 -11.60 9.95 -11.32
N LEU A 114 -10.94 8.83 -11.65
CA LEU A 114 -11.54 7.70 -12.35
C LEU A 114 -12.65 7.05 -11.52
N GLY A 115 -12.40 6.80 -10.22
CA GLY A 115 -13.41 6.21 -9.34
C GLY A 115 -14.66 7.07 -9.22
N SER A 116 -14.52 8.38 -9.08
CA SER A 116 -15.65 9.33 -9.09
C SER A 116 -16.42 9.30 -10.44
N TRP A 117 -15.70 9.26 -11.56
CA TRP A 117 -16.34 9.16 -12.87
C TRP A 117 -17.14 7.84 -13.02
N LEU A 118 -16.59 6.72 -12.56
CA LEU A 118 -17.27 5.42 -12.59
C LEU A 118 -18.57 5.43 -11.76
N HIS A 119 -18.58 6.11 -10.61
CA HIS A 119 -19.82 6.35 -9.86
C HIS A 119 -20.88 7.07 -10.69
N HIS A 120 -20.51 8.22 -11.25
CA HIS A 120 -21.47 9.04 -12.03
C HIS A 120 -21.90 8.36 -13.33
N ARG A 121 -20.99 7.64 -13.99
CA ARG A 121 -21.27 7.02 -15.30
C ARG A 121 -22.08 5.72 -15.19
N HIS A 122 -21.79 4.90 -14.17
CA HIS A 122 -22.32 3.54 -14.05
C HIS A 122 -23.13 3.31 -12.77
N GLY A 123 -23.22 4.28 -11.88
CA GLY A 123 -23.93 4.14 -10.61
C GLY A 123 -23.24 3.19 -9.63
N ILE A 124 -21.92 2.97 -9.72
CA ILE A 124 -21.21 2.12 -8.77
C ILE A 124 -21.37 2.72 -7.37
N PRO A 125 -21.94 1.99 -6.39
CA PRO A 125 -22.21 2.55 -5.06
C PRO A 125 -20.94 2.97 -4.33
N LEU A 126 -20.96 4.13 -3.67
CA LEU A 126 -19.84 4.68 -2.88
C LEU A 126 -19.64 3.93 -1.57
N ARG A 127 -19.26 2.66 -1.68
CA ARG A 127 -18.93 1.78 -0.55
C ARG A 127 -17.85 0.78 -0.95
N VAL A 128 -17.14 0.25 0.04
CA VAL A 128 -16.23 -0.88 -0.16
C VAL A 128 -17.07 -2.16 -0.33
N CYS A 129 -16.68 -3.03 -1.28
CA CYS A 129 -17.32 -4.31 -1.51
C CYS A 129 -17.25 -5.20 -0.26
N ARG A 130 -18.41 -5.65 0.25
CA ARG A 130 -18.53 -6.50 1.44
C ARG A 130 -18.44 -7.99 1.13
N SER A 131 -18.63 -8.36 -0.13
CA SER A 131 -18.43 -9.70 -0.68
C SER A 131 -17.92 -9.61 -2.11
N ALA A 132 -17.50 -10.73 -2.70
CA ALA A 132 -16.99 -10.79 -4.06
C ALA A 132 -18.00 -10.32 -5.13
N SER A 133 -19.31 -10.40 -4.86
CA SER A 133 -20.38 -9.94 -5.75
C SER A 133 -21.04 -8.63 -5.32
N ASP A 134 -20.75 -8.10 -4.14
CA ASP A 134 -21.34 -6.86 -3.63
C ASP A 134 -20.85 -5.66 -4.48
N PRO A 135 -21.75 -4.83 -5.02
CA PRO A 135 -21.34 -3.65 -5.79
C PRO A 135 -20.57 -2.64 -4.96
N GLY A 136 -19.56 -2.01 -5.56
CA GLY A 136 -18.73 -1.00 -4.90
C GLY A 136 -17.28 -0.96 -5.39
N TYR A 137 -16.39 -0.58 -4.51
CA TYR A 137 -14.95 -0.38 -4.75
C TYR A 137 -14.13 -1.40 -3.99
N GLY A 138 -13.01 -1.83 -4.56
CA GLY A 138 -12.13 -2.78 -3.91
C GLY A 138 -10.72 -2.83 -4.49
N TYR A 139 -9.94 -3.76 -3.98
CA TYR A 139 -8.61 -4.09 -4.46
C TYR A 139 -8.47 -5.61 -4.59
N HIS A 140 -7.61 -6.09 -5.46
CA HIS A 140 -7.59 -7.48 -5.95
C HIS A 140 -7.68 -8.54 -4.84
N ARG A 141 -6.90 -8.45 -3.77
CA ARG A 141 -6.91 -9.44 -2.68
C ARG A 141 -8.03 -9.25 -1.63
N LEU A 142 -8.97 -8.32 -1.85
CA LEU A 142 -10.06 -8.10 -0.89
C LEU A 142 -10.98 -9.32 -0.76
N HIS A 143 -11.23 -10.02 -1.87
CA HIS A 143 -12.04 -11.24 -1.91
C HIS A 143 -11.33 -12.34 -2.73
N ALA A 144 -11.32 -13.56 -2.20
CA ALA A 144 -10.64 -14.71 -2.83
C ALA A 144 -11.18 -15.02 -4.24
N ASP A 145 -12.46 -14.82 -4.49
CA ASP A 145 -13.10 -15.06 -5.81
C ASP A 145 -12.67 -14.06 -6.91
N TRP A 146 -11.84 -13.07 -6.58
CA TRP A 146 -11.29 -12.15 -7.57
C TRP A 146 -9.93 -12.60 -8.12
N ALA A 147 -9.35 -13.66 -7.56
CA ALA A 147 -8.09 -14.25 -8.00
C ALA A 147 -8.23 -15.77 -8.15
N VAL A 148 -7.44 -16.38 -9.04
CA VAL A 148 -7.48 -17.84 -9.29
C VAL A 148 -6.94 -18.64 -8.11
N SER A 149 -5.86 -18.17 -7.47
CA SER A 149 -5.13 -18.92 -6.43
C SER A 149 -4.68 -18.06 -5.25
N GLY A 150 -5.36 -16.92 -5.03
CA GLY A 150 -4.92 -15.89 -4.07
C GLY A 150 -3.87 -14.96 -4.68
N THR A 151 -3.67 -13.81 -4.03
CA THR A 151 -2.75 -12.79 -4.53
C THR A 151 -2.30 -11.84 -3.43
N ALA A 152 -1.07 -11.30 -3.51
CA ALA A 152 -0.59 -10.21 -2.68
C ALA A 152 -1.00 -8.82 -3.23
N CYS A 153 -1.45 -8.77 -4.50
CA CYS A 153 -1.85 -7.54 -5.21
C CYS A 153 -2.99 -6.80 -4.47
N PRO A 154 -2.93 -5.48 -4.32
CA PRO A 154 -1.92 -4.54 -4.82
C PRO A 154 -0.77 -4.27 -3.83
N GLY A 155 -0.63 -5.04 -2.75
CA GLY A 155 0.35 -4.85 -1.69
C GLY A 155 -0.18 -4.06 -0.48
N ASP A 156 0.46 -4.22 0.68
CA ASP A 156 -0.03 -3.66 1.96
C ASP A 156 -0.06 -2.14 1.98
N ALA A 157 0.95 -1.49 1.41
CA ALA A 157 1.02 -0.03 1.35
C ALA A 157 -0.18 0.56 0.59
N ARG A 158 -0.53 -0.05 -0.55
CA ARG A 158 -1.66 0.38 -1.38
C ARG A 158 -3.02 0.04 -0.78
N VAL A 159 -3.13 -1.08 -0.07
CA VAL A 159 -4.34 -1.39 0.71
C VAL A 159 -4.59 -0.33 1.79
N ARG A 160 -3.54 0.12 2.50
CA ARG A 160 -3.67 1.22 3.46
C ARG A 160 -4.08 2.53 2.77
N GLN A 161 -3.44 2.89 1.65
CA GLN A 161 -3.83 4.08 0.88
C GLN A 161 -5.25 3.99 0.31
N PHE A 162 -5.67 2.81 -0.16
CA PHE A 162 -7.04 2.61 -0.61
C PHE A 162 -8.03 2.97 0.50
N LYS A 163 -7.83 2.43 1.70
CA LYS A 163 -8.75 2.64 2.83
C LYS A 163 -8.75 4.08 3.36
N ASN A 164 -7.58 4.71 3.42
CA ASN A 164 -7.41 5.96 4.15
C ASN A 164 -7.40 7.20 3.24
N VAL A 165 -7.13 7.04 1.94
CA VAL A 165 -6.93 8.18 1.02
C VAL A 165 -7.78 8.03 -0.24
N VAL A 166 -7.60 6.93 -1.00
CA VAL A 166 -8.18 6.81 -2.34
C VAL A 166 -9.69 6.67 -2.26
N PHE A 167 -10.21 5.70 -1.49
CA PHE A 167 -11.65 5.50 -1.39
C PHE A 167 -12.38 6.69 -0.73
N PRO A 168 -11.91 7.26 0.40
CA PRO A 168 -12.47 8.50 0.92
C PRO A 168 -12.44 9.68 -0.07
N GLY A 169 -11.35 9.80 -0.84
CA GLY A 169 -11.22 10.80 -1.89
C GLY A 169 -12.22 10.61 -3.04
N ILE A 170 -12.48 9.36 -3.44
CA ILE A 170 -13.54 9.02 -4.43
C ILE A 170 -14.90 9.47 -3.91
N VAL A 171 -15.25 9.13 -2.67
CA VAL A 171 -16.51 9.52 -2.06
C VAL A 171 -16.65 11.04 -2.04
N ALA A 172 -15.65 11.73 -1.53
CA ALA A 172 -15.65 13.19 -1.43
C ALA A 172 -15.83 13.86 -2.80
N ARG A 173 -15.05 13.45 -3.81
CA ARG A 173 -15.16 13.99 -5.17
C ARG A 173 -16.52 13.69 -5.81
N ALA A 174 -17.03 12.48 -5.64
CA ALA A 174 -18.30 12.06 -6.21
C ALA A 174 -19.52 12.76 -5.59
N THR A 175 -19.44 13.13 -4.31
CA THR A 175 -20.53 13.83 -3.59
C THR A 175 -20.36 15.35 -3.58
N GLY A 176 -19.29 15.89 -4.19
CA GLY A 176 -18.99 17.34 -4.13
C GLY A 176 -18.58 17.82 -2.75
N GLN A 177 -18.29 16.90 -1.82
CA GLN A 177 -17.77 17.22 -0.50
C GLN A 177 -16.26 17.44 -0.57
N SER A 178 -15.70 18.24 0.34
CA SER A 178 -14.25 18.20 0.53
C SER A 178 -13.86 16.79 1.00
N PRO A 179 -12.72 16.23 0.55
CA PRO A 179 -12.18 15.03 1.19
C PRO A 179 -12.24 15.19 2.70
N PRO A 180 -12.49 14.13 3.47
CA PRO A 180 -12.34 14.22 4.91
C PRO A 180 -10.97 14.88 5.15
N GLN A 181 -11.00 16.13 5.55
CA GLN A 181 -9.80 16.79 6.02
C GLN A 181 -9.40 15.96 7.23
N GLU A 182 -8.19 15.39 7.23
CA GLU A 182 -7.68 14.78 8.45
C GLU A 182 -7.89 15.86 9.52
N ASP A 183 -8.77 15.58 10.47
CA ASP A 183 -8.98 16.48 11.60
C ASP A 183 -7.58 16.63 12.23
N PRO A 184 -6.97 17.81 12.23
CA PRO A 184 -5.63 17.97 12.76
C PRO A 184 -5.54 17.56 14.25
N ASP A 185 -6.69 17.49 14.92
CA ASP A 185 -6.81 17.06 16.30
C ASP A 185 -7.02 15.54 16.45
N MET A 186 -7.35 14.81 15.35
CA MET A 186 -7.52 13.36 15.38
C MET A 186 -6.25 12.65 14.91
N PRO A 187 -5.67 11.77 15.74
CA PRO A 187 -4.46 11.05 15.36
C PRO A 187 -4.73 9.97 14.30
N SER A 188 -3.86 9.90 13.32
CA SER A 188 -3.70 8.69 12.52
C SER A 188 -2.93 7.63 13.31
N MET A 189 -3.06 6.34 12.95
CA MET A 189 -2.40 5.25 13.65
C MET A 189 -1.33 4.60 12.77
N LEU A 190 -0.09 4.59 13.24
CA LEU A 190 0.94 3.68 12.75
C LEU A 190 0.67 2.29 13.33
N ASN A 191 0.68 1.26 12.51
CA ASN A 191 0.58 -0.13 12.96
C ASN A 191 1.22 -1.05 11.90
N GLU A 192 2.47 -1.43 12.12
CA GLU A 192 3.24 -2.25 11.21
C GLU A 192 3.95 -3.38 11.97
N SER A 193 4.15 -4.52 11.30
CA SER A 193 4.85 -5.66 11.87
C SER A 193 5.71 -6.38 10.84
N ASN A 194 6.74 -7.09 11.34
CA ASN A 194 7.59 -7.92 10.50
C ASN A 194 8.04 -9.15 11.31
N THR A 195 7.86 -10.33 10.73
CA THR A 195 8.20 -11.63 11.32
C THR A 195 9.43 -12.28 10.68
N VAL A 196 10.12 -11.58 9.78
CA VAL A 196 11.36 -12.08 9.20
C VAL A 196 12.48 -11.93 10.22
N ASP A 197 13.14 -13.03 10.54
CA ASP A 197 14.25 -13.07 11.49
C ASP A 197 15.39 -12.15 11.08
N VAL A 198 15.97 -11.47 12.08
CA VAL A 198 17.16 -10.64 11.90
C VAL A 198 18.27 -11.12 12.85
N ALA A 199 19.42 -11.49 12.30
CA ALA A 199 20.61 -11.79 13.09
C ALA A 199 21.34 -10.48 13.44
N LEU A 200 21.34 -10.11 14.71
CA LEU A 200 22.03 -8.93 15.22
C LEU A 200 23.43 -9.33 15.66
N ARG A 201 24.46 -8.75 15.04
CA ARG A 201 25.85 -8.92 15.51
C ARG A 201 26.04 -8.20 16.84
N SER A 202 26.73 -8.85 17.79
CA SER A 202 27.01 -8.26 19.10
C SER A 202 27.76 -6.93 19.00
N GLY A 203 27.22 -5.91 19.65
CA GLY A 203 27.82 -4.57 19.73
C GLY A 203 27.54 -3.66 18.51
N VAL A 204 26.83 -4.14 17.47
CA VAL A 204 26.60 -3.39 16.23
C VAL A 204 25.19 -2.80 16.21
N TRP A 205 25.07 -1.50 15.94
CA TRP A 205 23.77 -0.86 15.67
C TRP A 205 23.21 -1.36 14.34
N THR A 206 21.96 -1.79 14.36
CA THR A 206 21.24 -2.33 13.19
C THR A 206 19.93 -1.57 13.02
N GLY A 207 19.76 -0.88 11.88
CA GLY A 207 18.51 -0.25 11.50
C GLY A 207 17.43 -1.31 11.22
N LEU A 208 16.23 -1.09 11.73
CA LEU A 208 15.12 -2.02 11.55
C LEU A 208 14.12 -1.48 10.56
N ALA A 209 13.69 -2.36 9.61
CA ALA A 209 12.50 -2.15 8.81
C ALA A 209 11.34 -2.95 9.42
N PHE A 210 10.17 -2.34 9.53
CA PHE A 210 8.90 -2.98 9.90
C PHE A 210 8.19 -3.37 8.59
N THR A 211 7.32 -2.58 8.05
CA THR A 211 6.98 -2.64 6.61
C THR A 211 7.99 -1.80 5.81
N ASP A 212 8.36 -0.63 6.36
CA ASP A 212 9.41 0.27 5.86
C ASP A 212 10.44 0.53 6.97
N ALA A 213 11.62 1.03 6.59
CA ALA A 213 12.63 1.53 7.53
C ALA A 213 12.31 2.94 8.04
N VAL A 214 11.41 3.66 7.39
CA VAL A 214 10.92 4.99 7.80
C VAL A 214 9.62 4.83 8.58
N LEU A 215 9.63 5.20 9.86
CA LEU A 215 8.44 5.15 10.72
C LEU A 215 7.52 6.33 10.48
N HIS A 216 8.09 7.53 10.39
CA HIS A 216 7.36 8.76 10.09
C HIS A 216 8.16 9.68 9.18
N SER A 217 7.47 10.34 8.25
CA SER A 217 8.01 11.46 7.45
C SER A 217 7.37 12.76 7.96
N GLY A 218 8.20 13.76 8.28
CA GLY A 218 7.71 15.04 8.81
C GLY A 218 7.10 15.98 7.75
N PRO A 219 6.31 16.99 8.17
CA PRO A 219 6.11 17.36 9.57
C PRO A 219 5.04 16.51 10.26
N ARG A 220 5.36 15.91 11.40
CA ARG A 220 4.43 15.09 12.21
C ARG A 220 4.77 15.16 13.68
N ARG A 221 3.75 15.15 14.54
CA ARG A 221 3.87 14.81 15.97
C ARG A 221 3.53 13.33 16.13
N HIS A 222 4.24 12.61 16.98
CA HIS A 222 3.99 11.18 17.17
C HIS A 222 4.19 10.72 18.62
N SER A 223 3.54 9.61 18.96
CA SER A 223 3.87 8.77 20.11
C SER A 223 4.02 7.35 19.61
N THR A 224 5.24 6.91 19.37
CA THR A 224 5.55 5.64 18.71
C THR A 224 6.11 4.63 19.72
N LEU A 225 5.51 3.43 19.70
CA LEU A 225 5.93 2.28 20.48
C LEU A 225 6.52 1.23 19.52
N VAL A 226 7.74 0.80 19.78
CA VAL A 226 8.39 -0.34 19.14
C VAL A 226 8.40 -1.51 20.10
N HIS A 227 7.91 -2.66 19.68
CA HIS A 227 8.00 -3.93 20.40
C HIS A 227 8.88 -4.91 19.61
N LEU A 228 9.90 -5.44 20.25
CA LEU A 228 10.85 -6.41 19.69
C LEU A 228 10.78 -7.71 20.49
N LEU A 229 10.69 -8.84 19.79
CA LEU A 229 10.72 -10.19 20.39
C LEU A 229 12.03 -10.88 20.02
N PHE A 230 12.85 -11.18 21.01
CA PHE A 230 14.12 -11.90 20.85
C PHE A 230 13.95 -13.38 21.16
N ALA A 231 14.74 -14.22 20.49
CA ALA A 231 14.76 -15.65 20.71
C ALA A 231 15.12 -16.01 22.16
N ASP A 232 14.52 -17.06 22.70
CA ASP A 232 14.80 -17.59 24.06
C ASP A 232 16.25 -18.07 24.23
N THR A 233 16.95 -18.34 23.11
CA THR A 233 18.37 -18.66 23.06
C THR A 233 19.27 -17.44 23.27
N THR A 234 18.74 -16.22 23.33
CA THR A 234 19.48 -15.01 23.64
C THR A 234 20.11 -15.10 25.03
N HIS A 235 21.39 -14.74 25.13
CA HIS A 235 22.09 -14.74 26.41
C HIS A 235 21.34 -13.90 27.46
N LYS A 236 21.15 -14.44 28.68
CA LYS A 236 20.35 -13.80 29.74
C LYS A 236 20.89 -12.41 30.15
N GLU A 237 22.20 -12.22 30.06
CA GLU A 237 22.86 -10.94 30.34
C GLU A 237 23.06 -10.08 29.09
N ALA A 238 22.47 -10.46 27.94
CA ALA A 238 22.51 -9.65 26.76
C ALA A 238 21.90 -8.26 27.04
N ARG A 239 22.61 -7.22 26.66
CA ARG A 239 22.17 -5.83 26.76
C ARG A 239 21.52 -5.45 25.41
N ILE A 240 20.24 -5.11 25.43
CA ILE A 240 19.50 -4.69 24.27
C ILE A 240 19.26 -3.18 24.37
N GLU A 241 19.78 -2.42 23.42
CA GLU A 241 19.64 -0.98 23.35
C GLU A 241 18.85 -0.62 22.10
N GLY A 242 17.78 0.14 22.26
CA GLY A 242 16.98 0.66 21.16
C GLY A 242 16.98 2.19 21.15
N ARG A 243 17.07 2.81 19.99
CA ARG A 243 16.93 4.25 19.85
C ARG A 243 16.19 4.67 18.60
N PHE A 244 15.39 5.71 18.74
CA PHE A 244 14.82 6.43 17.63
C PHE A 244 15.80 7.50 17.16
N TYR A 245 15.88 7.74 15.86
CA TYR A 245 16.75 8.76 15.30
C TYR A 245 16.11 9.38 14.04
N LEU A 246 16.51 10.61 13.74
CA LEU A 246 16.08 11.32 12.54
C LEU A 246 17.17 11.26 11.47
N THR A 247 16.74 11.13 10.20
CA THR A 247 17.59 11.34 9.02
C THR A 247 16.99 12.41 8.13
N ASP A 248 17.70 12.89 7.15
CA ASP A 248 17.10 13.58 6.00
C ASP A 248 16.35 12.62 5.08
N THR A 249 15.78 13.12 4.00
CA THR A 249 15.02 12.31 3.04
C THR A 249 15.89 11.32 2.24
N ALA A 250 17.20 11.55 2.16
CA ALA A 250 18.16 10.63 1.56
C ALA A 250 18.61 9.51 2.52
N GLY A 251 18.24 9.60 3.81
CA GLY A 251 18.66 8.65 4.84
C GLY A 251 19.99 9.02 5.50
N GLU A 252 20.48 10.22 5.24
CA GLU A 252 21.76 10.74 5.76
C GLU A 252 21.55 11.69 6.94
N ASN A 253 22.65 12.25 7.45
CA ASN A 253 22.66 13.26 8.54
C ASN A 253 21.86 12.82 9.78
N PRO A 254 22.23 11.67 10.41
CA PRO A 254 21.49 11.14 11.55
C PRO A 254 21.64 12.04 12.78
N SER A 255 20.54 12.24 13.49
CA SER A 255 20.53 12.78 14.85
C SER A 255 19.80 11.79 15.76
N ALA A 256 20.40 11.39 16.87
CA ALA A 256 19.85 10.32 17.69
C ALA A 256 19.19 10.86 18.97
N TYR A 257 18.11 10.22 19.35
CA TYR A 257 17.52 10.34 20.68
C TYR A 257 18.26 9.45 21.69
N LEU A 258 18.00 9.64 22.97
CA LEU A 258 18.60 8.85 24.03
C LEU A 258 18.23 7.35 23.86
N ALA A 259 19.26 6.50 23.89
CA ALA A 259 19.06 5.06 23.82
C ALA A 259 18.49 4.52 25.14
N VAL A 260 17.52 3.63 25.02
CA VAL A 260 16.92 2.92 26.15
C VAL A 260 17.46 1.50 26.20
N THR A 261 17.89 1.04 27.39
CA THR A 261 18.49 -0.28 27.60
C THR A 261 17.48 -1.25 28.21
N ARG A 262 17.52 -2.51 27.75
CA ARG A 262 16.79 -3.68 28.27
C ARG A 262 17.81 -4.84 28.44
N LYS A 263 17.38 -5.94 29.06
CA LYS A 263 18.25 -7.11 29.26
C LYS A 263 17.54 -8.42 28.93
N GLY A 264 18.31 -9.38 28.42
CA GLY A 264 17.93 -10.77 28.23
C GLY A 264 17.02 -11.06 27.02
N PRO A 265 16.55 -12.31 26.92
CA PRO A 265 15.62 -12.76 25.88
C PRO A 265 14.20 -12.21 26.06
N GLY A 266 13.30 -12.52 25.09
CA GLY A 266 11.88 -12.21 25.17
C GLY A 266 11.52 -10.85 24.59
N GLY A 267 10.38 -10.31 25.04
CA GLY A 267 9.79 -9.09 24.50
C GLY A 267 10.31 -7.83 25.17
N HIS A 268 10.72 -6.84 24.36
CA HIS A 268 11.17 -5.53 24.83
C HIS A 268 10.44 -4.40 24.14
N GLN A 269 10.12 -3.35 24.88
CA GLN A 269 9.41 -2.17 24.39
C GLN A 269 10.28 -0.92 24.48
N PHE A 270 10.19 -0.09 23.43
CA PHE A 270 10.85 1.20 23.29
C PHE A 270 9.82 2.22 22.83
N GLN A 271 9.74 3.35 23.49
CA GLN A 271 8.78 4.39 23.18
C GLN A 271 9.46 5.74 22.97
N CYS A 272 8.95 6.50 22.02
CA CYS A 272 9.34 7.89 21.78
C CYS A 272 8.12 8.71 21.43
N ALA A 273 7.98 9.88 22.05
CA ALA A 273 7.01 10.91 21.69
C ALA A 273 7.75 12.20 21.36
N ALA A 274 7.61 12.68 20.13
CA ALA A 274 8.34 13.83 19.62
C ALA A 274 7.69 14.39 18.35
N ASP A 275 8.22 15.50 17.86
CA ASP A 275 7.91 16.02 16.54
C ASP A 275 8.98 15.58 15.53
N VAL A 276 8.55 15.17 14.34
CA VAL A 276 9.41 14.94 13.17
C VAL A 276 9.34 16.19 12.30
N PRO A 277 10.41 16.95 12.15
CA PRO A 277 10.40 18.18 11.35
C PRO A 277 10.16 17.91 9.86
N LYS A 278 9.67 18.91 9.14
CA LYS A 278 9.57 18.87 7.68
C LYS A 278 10.92 18.49 7.04
N GLY A 279 10.89 17.58 6.08
CA GLY A 279 12.11 17.09 5.39
C GLY A 279 12.98 16.14 6.23
N ARG A 280 12.45 15.66 7.37
CA ARG A 280 13.14 14.64 8.19
C ARG A 280 12.31 13.36 8.24
N HIS A 281 13.01 12.22 8.42
CA HIS A 281 12.43 10.89 8.59
C HIS A 281 12.79 10.35 9.96
N LEU A 282 11.80 9.82 10.71
CA LEU A 282 12.02 9.06 11.92
C LEU A 282 12.32 7.61 11.58
N ARG A 283 13.36 7.06 12.18
CA ARG A 283 13.81 5.66 12.07
C ARG A 283 14.06 5.06 13.42
N PHE A 284 14.20 3.73 13.48
CA PHE A 284 14.57 3.02 14.69
C PHE A 284 15.71 2.05 14.41
N GLU A 285 16.66 1.97 15.32
CA GLU A 285 17.72 0.97 15.30
C GLU A 285 17.92 0.33 16.68
N VAL A 286 18.46 -0.87 16.65
CA VAL A 286 18.73 -1.68 17.84
C VAL A 286 20.18 -2.15 17.86
N ARG A 287 20.75 -2.24 19.04
CA ARG A 287 22.05 -2.88 19.31
C ARG A 287 21.88 -3.92 20.38
N ALA A 288 22.31 -5.15 20.12
CA ALA A 288 22.41 -6.21 21.11
C ALA A 288 23.90 -6.44 21.45
N THR A 289 24.24 -6.46 22.70
CA THR A 289 25.61 -6.75 23.17
C THR A 289 25.55 -7.94 24.13
N THR A 290 26.23 -9.03 23.77
CA THR A 290 26.33 -10.25 24.57
C THR A 290 27.71 -10.32 25.23
N PRO A 291 27.84 -10.90 26.45
CA PRO A 291 29.14 -11.03 27.14
C PRO A 291 30.14 -11.91 26.37
N ASP A 292 29.66 -12.88 25.61
CA ASP A 292 30.46 -13.82 24.82
C ASP A 292 30.63 -13.40 23.34
N GLY A 293 30.13 -12.25 22.96
CA GLY A 293 30.21 -11.76 21.57
C GLY A 293 29.28 -12.47 20.58
N SER A 294 28.43 -13.39 21.04
CA SER A 294 27.51 -14.13 20.18
C SER A 294 26.46 -13.23 19.55
N SER A 295 25.98 -13.61 18.36
CA SER A 295 24.85 -12.93 17.69
C SER A 295 23.54 -13.22 18.38
N VAL A 296 22.60 -12.27 18.29
CA VAL A 296 21.25 -12.37 18.86
C VAL A 296 20.23 -12.44 17.74
N ARG A 297 19.24 -13.33 17.83
CA ARG A 297 18.14 -13.42 16.87
C ARG A 297 16.94 -12.59 17.34
N LEU A 298 16.55 -11.63 16.51
CA LEU A 298 15.29 -10.90 16.61
C LEU A 298 14.25 -11.60 15.75
N LEU A 299 13.20 -12.14 16.37
CA LEU A 299 12.18 -12.98 15.72
C LEU A 299 11.01 -12.18 15.18
N HIS A 300 10.60 -11.15 15.92
CA HIS A 300 9.43 -10.36 15.57
C HIS A 300 9.62 -8.91 16.00
N ARG A 301 9.11 -8.00 15.20
CA ARG A 301 9.10 -6.57 15.52
C ARG A 301 7.77 -5.95 15.11
N VAL A 302 7.23 -5.12 15.97
CA VAL A 302 5.99 -4.35 15.76
C VAL A 302 6.29 -2.90 16.07
N VAL A 303 5.73 -2.00 15.27
CA VAL A 303 5.66 -0.58 15.56
C VAL A 303 4.21 -0.13 15.53
N SER A 304 3.82 0.65 16.54
CA SER A 304 2.46 1.16 16.64
C SER A 304 2.46 2.53 17.33
N GLY A 305 1.34 3.25 17.20
CA GLY A 305 1.12 4.47 17.95
C GLY A 305 0.46 5.57 17.13
N PRO A 306 -0.13 6.57 17.81
CA PRO A 306 -0.78 7.70 17.17
C PRO A 306 0.25 8.69 16.61
N TYR A 307 -0.14 9.35 15.51
CA TYR A 307 0.58 10.51 14.98
C TYR A 307 -0.39 11.53 14.40
N TRP A 308 0.03 12.79 14.41
CA TRP A 308 -0.69 13.94 13.87
C TRP A 308 0.15 14.59 12.77
N VAL A 309 -0.48 15.01 11.70
CA VAL A 309 0.14 15.86 10.67
C VAL A 309 0.16 17.30 11.20
N LEU A 310 1.32 17.98 11.13
CA LEU A 310 1.51 19.34 11.64
C LEU A 310 1.44 20.40 10.52
#